data_4b9c514e6d8c8f77e643169d6e285611
#
_entry.id   4b9c514e6d8c8f77e643169d6e285611
#
_cell.length_a   1.000
_cell.length_b   1.000
_cell.length_c   1.000
_cell.angle_alpha   90.00
_cell.angle_beta   90.00
_cell.angle_gamma   90.00
#
_symmetry.space_group_name_H-M   'P 1'
#
loop_
_entity.id
_entity.type
_entity.pdbx_description
1 polymer ?
#
loop_
_entity_poly.entity_id
_entity_poly.type
_entity_poly.pdbx_seq_one_letter_code
_entity_poly.pdbx_strand_id
1 'polypeptide(L)'
;EVKVEETAEGERMNIYLAYLPLEPTKVMQQSGYEAYFINDSNYYLFFNYMNRHNNSWVSRYNGLIEPNTKIFLEEFGKEDLNDLERICVQLIAFKKDKPYSLKNSISVELHLDTVKFYKQHCFMENDFFEEDAMVYPIVRNDVPERELLVSAADLKEAMYQKVQEDRRAPQTIVKKKSDSAVLEVDLHITELLDNTNGLSNADMLTYQLDKFHEILGKYANHKGQKIVFIHGKGDGVLRKAIEKELKTRYKQYYYQDASFREYGFGATMVTIK
;
A
#
# COMPACT_ATOMS: atom_id res chain seq x y z
N GLU A 1 13.13 -15.55 -11.87
CA GLU A 1 13.30 -14.26 -11.15
C GLU A 1 12.35 -13.25 -11.74
N VAL A 2 11.47 -12.71 -10.92
CA VAL A 2 10.52 -11.68 -11.34
C VAL A 2 11.31 -10.41 -11.59
N LYS A 3 11.42 -10.00 -12.84
CA LYS A 3 11.92 -8.65 -13.15
C LYS A 3 10.80 -7.67 -12.81
N VAL A 4 11.00 -6.92 -11.75
CA VAL A 4 10.14 -5.77 -11.45
C VAL A 4 10.29 -4.76 -12.58
N GLU A 5 9.18 -4.34 -13.18
CA GLU A 5 9.22 -3.29 -14.19
C GLU A 5 9.66 -1.98 -13.53
N GLU A 6 10.77 -1.45 -14.02
CA GLU A 6 11.30 -0.19 -13.55
C GLU A 6 10.78 0.95 -14.40
N THR A 7 10.49 2.05 -13.74
CA THR A 7 10.10 3.30 -14.40
C THR A 7 11.27 4.27 -14.36
N ALA A 8 11.37 5.16 -15.35
CA ALA A 8 12.43 6.18 -15.37
C ALA A 8 12.34 7.13 -14.15
N GLU A 9 11.15 7.37 -13.65
CA GLU A 9 10.90 8.23 -12.49
C GLU A 9 11.15 7.51 -11.18
N GLY A 10 11.01 6.17 -11.13
CA GLY A 10 11.20 5.35 -9.94
C GLY A 10 12.65 5.21 -9.46
N GLU A 11 13.64 5.73 -10.21
CA GLU A 11 15.02 5.84 -9.75
C GLU A 11 15.18 6.84 -8.58
N ARG A 12 14.22 7.72 -8.39
CA ARG A 12 14.09 8.57 -7.20
C ARG A 12 13.06 7.95 -6.26
N MET A 13 13.42 7.87 -5.00
CA MET A 13 12.52 7.32 -3.99
C MET A 13 11.41 8.32 -3.67
N ASN A 14 10.18 7.85 -3.77
CA ASN A 14 8.98 8.50 -3.27
C ASN A 14 8.27 7.50 -2.35
N ILE A 15 8.25 7.78 -1.06
CA ILE A 15 7.76 6.88 -0.03
C ILE A 15 6.71 7.61 0.80
N TYR A 16 5.61 6.92 1.10
CA TYR A 16 4.49 7.53 1.81
C TYR A 16 3.94 6.59 2.89
N LEU A 17 3.30 7.20 3.89
CA LEU A 17 2.31 6.56 4.75
C LEU A 17 0.93 7.04 4.35
N ALA A 18 -0.03 6.15 4.33
CA ALA A 18 -1.42 6.49 4.06
C ALA A 18 -2.33 5.92 5.14
N TYR A 19 -3.36 6.68 5.47
CA TYR A 19 -4.40 6.29 6.40
C TYR A 19 -5.77 6.39 5.73
N LEU A 20 -6.53 5.31 5.81
CA LEU A 20 -7.86 5.19 5.24
C LEU A 20 -8.89 4.95 6.34
N PRO A 21 -10.07 5.56 6.29
CA PRO A 21 -11.16 5.21 7.20
C PRO A 21 -11.76 3.87 6.81
N LEU A 22 -12.04 3.00 7.77
CA LEU A 22 -12.72 1.72 7.53
C LEU A 22 -14.12 1.90 6.92
N GLU A 23 -14.81 2.96 7.33
CA GLU A 23 -16.10 3.36 6.78
C GLU A 23 -16.06 4.83 6.34
N PRO A 24 -15.84 5.13 5.05
CA PRO A 24 -15.70 6.49 4.55
C PRO A 24 -16.86 7.43 4.88
N THR A 25 -18.08 6.89 4.95
CA THR A 25 -19.31 7.65 5.26
C THR A 25 -19.47 7.96 6.74
N LYS A 26 -18.70 7.34 7.62
CA LYS A 26 -18.82 7.43 9.08
C LYS A 26 -17.53 7.87 9.77
N VAL A 27 -16.68 8.66 9.10
CA VAL A 27 -15.41 9.15 9.66
C VAL A 27 -15.60 9.85 11.02
N MET A 28 -16.71 10.54 11.20
CA MET A 28 -17.05 11.20 12.46
C MET A 28 -17.62 10.26 13.53
N GLN A 29 -18.06 9.06 13.16
CA GLN A 29 -18.58 8.04 14.05
C GLN A 29 -17.47 7.02 14.41
N GLN A 30 -17.78 6.01 15.19
CA GLN A 30 -16.82 5.05 15.79
C GLN A 30 -16.13 4.08 14.79
N SER A 31 -15.83 4.50 13.56
CA SER A 31 -15.04 3.68 12.63
C SER A 31 -13.54 3.81 12.93
N GLY A 32 -12.82 2.71 12.79
CA GLY A 32 -11.36 2.67 12.84
C GLY A 32 -10.71 3.12 11.53
N TYR A 33 -9.42 2.95 11.47
CA TYR A 33 -8.59 3.32 10.33
C TYR A 33 -7.63 2.19 9.96
N GLU A 34 -7.22 2.15 8.71
CA GLU A 34 -6.14 1.31 8.20
C GLU A 34 -4.93 2.17 7.88
N ALA A 35 -3.75 1.68 8.23
CA ALA A 35 -2.46 2.28 7.86
C ALA A 35 -1.77 1.47 6.78
N TYR A 36 -1.21 2.14 5.80
CA TYR A 36 -0.47 1.56 4.68
C TYR A 36 0.88 2.24 4.51
N PHE A 37 1.89 1.44 4.14
CA PHE A 37 3.19 1.92 3.70
C PHE A 37 3.29 1.77 2.19
N ILE A 38 3.68 2.83 1.49
CA ILE A 38 3.69 2.91 0.03
C ILE A 38 5.10 3.14 -0.45
N ASN A 39 5.57 2.27 -1.33
CA ASN A 39 6.83 2.38 -2.03
C ASN A 39 6.57 2.69 -3.51
N ASP A 40 6.64 3.96 -3.86
CA ASP A 40 6.60 4.43 -5.26
C ASP A 40 8.03 4.67 -5.76
N SER A 41 8.81 3.59 -5.83
CA SER A 41 10.16 3.59 -6.36
C SER A 41 10.57 2.24 -6.94
N ASN A 42 11.68 2.23 -7.69
CA ASN A 42 12.28 0.99 -8.26
C ASN A 42 13.13 0.22 -7.25
N TYR A 43 13.14 0.59 -5.99
CA TYR A 43 13.94 -0.03 -4.95
C TYR A 43 13.10 -0.97 -4.08
N TYR A 44 13.70 -2.07 -3.66
CA TYR A 44 13.24 -2.83 -2.50
C TYR A 44 13.59 -2.07 -1.25
N LEU A 45 12.70 -2.03 -0.26
CA LEU A 45 12.95 -1.36 1.01
C LEU A 45 12.81 -2.34 2.17
N PHE A 46 13.86 -2.49 2.96
CA PHE A 46 13.69 -2.92 4.34
C PHE A 46 13.27 -1.73 5.16
N PHE A 47 12.20 -1.87 5.93
CA PHE A 47 11.69 -0.76 6.73
C PHE A 47 11.23 -1.18 8.12
N ASN A 48 11.19 -0.23 9.03
CA ASN A 48 10.66 -0.36 10.38
C ASN A 48 9.74 0.84 10.64
N TYR A 49 8.47 0.57 10.90
CA TYR A 49 7.46 1.55 11.29
C TYR A 49 7.27 1.47 12.80
N MET A 50 7.44 2.58 13.47
CA MET A 50 7.48 2.68 14.93
C MET A 50 6.60 3.83 15.42
N ASN A 51 6.06 3.70 16.62
CA ASN A 51 5.48 4.82 17.36
C ASN A 51 6.33 5.14 18.60
N ARG A 52 6.19 6.35 19.08
CA ARG A 52 6.81 6.78 20.32
C ARG A 52 5.89 6.47 21.50
N HIS A 53 6.40 5.68 22.42
CA HIS A 53 5.72 5.42 23.69
C HIS A 53 6.60 5.96 24.83
N ASN A 54 6.11 6.98 25.54
CA ASN A 54 6.90 7.74 26.52
C ASN A 54 8.19 8.30 25.87
N ASN A 55 9.36 7.90 26.37
CA ASN A 55 10.66 8.29 25.81
C ASN A 55 11.33 7.22 24.96
N SER A 56 10.62 6.17 24.57
CA SER A 56 11.14 5.03 23.81
C SER A 56 10.37 4.83 22.52
N TRP A 57 10.99 4.16 21.54
CA TRP A 57 10.36 3.77 20.29
C TRP A 57 9.91 2.30 20.36
N VAL A 58 8.73 2.04 19.88
CA VAL A 58 8.16 0.68 19.79
C VAL A 58 7.89 0.36 18.33
N SER A 59 8.47 -0.74 17.83
CA SER A 59 8.22 -1.23 16.48
C SER A 59 6.81 -1.79 16.40
N ARG A 60 5.98 -1.25 15.51
CA ARG A 60 4.63 -1.72 15.22
C ARG A 60 4.60 -2.67 14.03
N TYR A 61 5.41 -2.35 13.02
CA TYR A 61 5.55 -3.18 11.84
C TYR A 61 6.97 -3.05 11.27
N ASN A 62 7.51 -4.16 10.78
CA ASN A 62 8.78 -4.15 10.05
C ASN A 62 8.76 -5.23 8.97
N GLY A 63 9.49 -5.01 7.90
CA GLY A 63 9.54 -5.97 6.81
C GLY A 63 10.25 -5.46 5.56
N LEU A 64 10.05 -6.22 4.50
CA LEU A 64 10.50 -5.91 3.14
C LEU A 64 9.28 -5.53 2.30
N ILE A 65 9.36 -4.40 1.62
CA ILE A 65 8.38 -4.01 0.60
C ILE A 65 9.04 -4.00 -0.78
N GLU A 66 8.31 -4.44 -1.79
CA GLU A 66 8.76 -4.49 -3.17
C GLU A 66 8.58 -3.14 -3.88
N PRO A 67 9.27 -2.93 -5.02
CA PRO A 67 9.09 -1.74 -5.85
C PRO A 67 7.65 -1.54 -6.32
N ASN A 68 7.21 -0.30 -6.35
CA ASN A 68 5.89 0.12 -6.88
C ASN A 68 4.71 -0.64 -6.26
N THR A 69 4.79 -0.89 -4.95
CA THR A 69 3.74 -1.58 -4.20
C THR A 69 3.39 -0.83 -2.91
N LYS A 70 2.30 -1.24 -2.30
CA LYS A 70 1.90 -0.81 -0.96
C LYS A 70 1.62 -2.02 -0.08
N ILE A 71 1.83 -1.88 1.22
CA ILE A 71 1.62 -2.92 2.21
C ILE A 71 0.74 -2.39 3.34
N PHE A 72 -0.24 -3.20 3.73
CA PHE A 72 -1.02 -2.95 4.94
C PHE A 72 -0.12 -3.11 6.18
N LEU A 73 -0.16 -2.14 7.06
CA LEU A 73 0.62 -2.13 8.31
C LEU A 73 -0.24 -2.61 9.47
N GLU A 74 -1.34 -1.92 9.74
CA GLU A 74 -2.20 -2.17 10.88
C GLU A 74 -3.58 -1.55 10.70
N GLU A 75 -4.52 -2.05 11.48
CA GLU A 75 -5.83 -1.43 11.73
C GLU A 75 -5.85 -0.94 13.18
N PHE A 76 -6.38 0.25 13.41
CA PHE A 76 -6.44 0.86 14.73
C PHE A 76 -7.73 1.67 14.94
N GLY A 77 -8.13 1.80 16.19
CA GLY A 77 -9.28 2.59 16.61
C GLY A 77 -8.94 4.05 16.89
N LYS A 78 -9.96 4.83 17.20
CA LYS A 78 -9.78 6.24 17.62
C LYS A 78 -9.11 6.35 18.98
N GLU A 79 -9.26 5.35 19.81
CA GLU A 79 -8.61 5.22 21.12
C GLU A 79 -7.10 5.13 21.01
N ASP A 80 -6.60 4.56 19.89
CA ASP A 80 -5.17 4.35 19.65
C ASP A 80 -4.48 5.57 19.01
N LEU A 81 -5.23 6.58 18.58
CA LEU A 81 -4.70 7.74 17.87
C LEU A 81 -3.63 8.50 18.66
N ASN A 82 -3.74 8.57 19.98
CA ASN A 82 -2.76 9.23 20.83
C ASN A 82 -1.39 8.55 20.77
N ASP A 83 -1.38 7.23 20.59
CA ASP A 83 -0.14 6.45 20.45
C ASP A 83 0.53 6.66 19.09
N LEU A 84 -0.23 7.16 18.11
CA LEU A 84 0.25 7.46 16.77
C LEU A 84 0.63 8.93 16.55
N GLU A 85 0.50 9.79 17.56
CA GLU A 85 0.87 11.21 17.46
C GLU A 85 2.32 11.40 16.99
N ARG A 86 3.23 10.53 17.45
CA ARG A 86 4.63 10.52 17.01
C ARG A 86 5.01 9.16 16.47
N ILE A 87 5.31 9.14 15.19
CA ILE A 87 5.77 7.96 14.47
C ILE A 87 7.16 8.18 13.89
N CYS A 88 7.87 7.09 13.67
CA CYS A 88 9.16 7.10 12.97
C CYS A 88 9.20 5.97 11.95
N VAL A 89 9.72 6.27 10.78
CA VAL A 89 10.00 5.29 9.74
C VAL A 89 11.49 5.26 9.48
N GLN A 90 12.08 4.07 9.63
CA GLN A 90 13.46 3.80 9.22
C GLN A 90 13.43 2.91 7.99
N LEU A 91 14.28 3.17 7.01
CA LEU A 91 14.35 2.37 5.80
C LEU A 91 15.74 2.29 5.19
N ILE A 92 16.00 1.18 4.50
CA ILE A 92 17.20 0.89 3.71
C ILE A 92 16.73 0.46 2.32
N ALA A 93 17.19 1.18 1.28
CA ALA A 93 16.85 0.91 -0.11
C ALA A 93 17.95 0.09 -0.80
N PHE A 94 17.54 -0.89 -1.61
CA PHE A 94 18.45 -1.70 -2.41
C PHE A 94 17.77 -2.23 -3.67
N LYS A 95 18.56 -2.70 -4.62
CA LYS A 95 18.05 -3.45 -5.78
C LYS A 95 18.57 -4.88 -5.71
N LYS A 96 17.73 -5.84 -6.10
CA LYS A 96 18.13 -7.23 -6.29
C LYS A 96 18.75 -7.38 -7.68
N ASP A 97 19.76 -8.22 -7.77
CA ASP A 97 20.31 -8.78 -9.02
C ASP A 97 20.89 -7.78 -10.02
N LYS A 98 21.10 -6.53 -9.60
CA LYS A 98 21.76 -5.52 -10.43
C LYS A 98 22.46 -4.42 -9.63
N PRO A 99 23.49 -3.77 -10.23
CA PRO A 99 24.13 -2.63 -9.62
C PRO A 99 23.17 -1.45 -9.51
N TYR A 100 23.30 -0.65 -8.47
CA TYR A 100 22.53 0.57 -8.25
C TYR A 100 23.37 1.64 -7.54
N SER A 101 22.94 2.88 -7.62
CA SER A 101 23.55 3.97 -6.85
C SER A 101 23.16 3.84 -5.38
N LEU A 102 24.15 3.80 -4.50
CA LEU A 102 23.93 3.67 -3.06
C LEU A 102 23.03 4.80 -2.55
N LYS A 103 21.98 4.42 -1.86
CA LYS A 103 21.12 5.34 -1.11
C LYS A 103 21.48 5.28 0.36
N ASN A 104 21.53 6.44 1.02
CA ASN A 104 21.72 6.48 2.46
C ASN A 104 20.54 5.85 3.18
N SER A 105 20.77 5.22 4.32
CA SER A 105 19.69 4.82 5.22
C SER A 105 18.92 6.05 5.71
N ILE A 106 17.62 5.93 5.76
CA ILE A 106 16.72 7.04 6.08
C ILE A 106 16.03 6.75 7.41
N SER A 107 15.94 7.77 8.26
CA SER A 107 15.12 7.77 9.46
C SER A 107 14.33 9.08 9.48
N VAL A 108 13.01 8.99 9.47
CA VAL A 108 12.11 10.14 9.45
C VAL A 108 11.14 10.03 10.61
N GLU A 109 11.15 11.05 11.45
CA GLU A 109 10.10 11.24 12.46
C GLU A 109 9.00 12.13 11.88
N LEU A 110 7.74 11.76 12.14
CA LEU A 110 6.57 12.54 11.78
C LEU A 110 5.71 12.77 13.02
N HIS A 111 5.20 13.99 13.12
CA HIS A 111 4.15 14.34 14.07
C HIS A 111 2.80 14.31 13.33
N LEU A 112 1.95 13.35 13.66
CA LEU A 112 0.62 13.26 13.09
C LEU A 112 -0.34 14.17 13.88
N ASP A 113 -0.99 15.07 13.15
CA ASP A 113 -2.12 15.82 13.71
C ASP A 113 -3.33 14.89 13.83
N THR A 114 -3.51 14.30 15.01
CA THR A 114 -4.57 13.31 15.27
C THR A 114 -5.97 13.91 15.15
N VAL A 115 -6.13 15.23 15.24
CA VAL A 115 -7.40 15.93 15.02
C VAL A 115 -7.88 15.80 13.58
N LYS A 116 -6.97 15.64 12.61
CA LYS A 116 -7.31 15.44 11.20
C LYS A 116 -8.09 14.15 10.95
N PHE A 117 -7.87 13.12 11.77
CA PHE A 117 -8.58 11.83 11.66
C PHE A 117 -10.09 11.96 11.93
N TYR A 118 -10.52 12.98 12.60
CA TYR A 118 -11.95 13.27 12.84
C TYR A 118 -12.59 14.13 11.76
N LYS A 119 -11.81 14.56 10.73
CA LYS A 119 -12.27 15.51 9.71
C LYS A 119 -12.31 14.82 8.35
N GLN A 120 -13.51 14.58 7.81
CA GLN A 120 -13.69 13.92 6.53
C GLN A 120 -12.93 14.61 5.38
N HIS A 121 -12.90 15.94 5.35
CA HIS A 121 -12.21 16.70 4.31
C HIS A 121 -10.67 16.58 4.34
N CYS A 122 -10.09 15.95 5.36
CA CYS A 122 -8.66 15.65 5.41
C CYS A 122 -8.30 14.37 4.66
N PHE A 123 -9.29 13.53 4.36
CA PHE A 123 -9.15 12.40 3.47
C PHE A 123 -9.46 12.88 2.05
N MET A 124 -8.52 12.72 1.13
CA MET A 124 -8.60 13.28 -0.21
C MET A 124 -8.32 12.22 -1.25
N GLU A 125 -8.79 12.47 -2.46
CA GLU A 125 -8.43 11.70 -3.65
C GLU A 125 -6.90 11.63 -3.79
N ASN A 126 -6.39 10.47 -4.17
CA ASN A 126 -4.97 10.20 -4.26
C ASN A 126 -4.66 9.16 -5.35
N ASP A 127 -3.38 9.03 -5.71
CA ASP A 127 -2.93 8.13 -6.79
C ASP A 127 -2.76 6.67 -6.35
N PHE A 128 -2.97 6.35 -5.08
CA PHE A 128 -2.63 5.04 -4.50
C PHE A 128 -3.84 4.20 -4.12
N PHE A 129 -5.00 4.81 -3.91
CA PHE A 129 -6.23 4.16 -3.49
C PHE A 129 -7.41 4.70 -4.30
N GLU A 130 -8.46 3.88 -4.41
CA GLU A 130 -9.74 4.34 -4.96
C GLU A 130 -10.51 5.20 -3.96
N GLU A 131 -10.31 4.89 -2.68
CA GLU A 131 -10.89 5.62 -1.57
C GLU A 131 -10.04 6.84 -1.22
N ASP A 132 -10.70 7.85 -0.68
CA ASP A 132 -10.04 9.01 -0.12
C ASP A 132 -9.13 8.62 1.05
N ALA A 133 -7.89 9.12 1.05
CA ALA A 133 -6.91 8.82 2.07
C ALA A 133 -6.19 10.07 2.57
N MET A 134 -5.66 10.00 3.79
CA MET A 134 -4.63 10.94 4.25
C MET A 134 -3.26 10.37 3.89
N VAL A 135 -2.54 11.02 2.98
CA VAL A 135 -1.23 10.57 2.52
C VAL A 135 -0.14 11.49 3.06
N TYR A 136 0.77 10.91 3.84
CA TYR A 136 1.93 11.60 4.42
C TYR A 136 3.20 11.17 3.69
N PRO A 137 3.95 12.10 3.08
CA PRO A 137 5.24 11.77 2.49
C PRO A 137 6.27 11.46 3.58
N ILE A 138 7.06 10.42 3.35
CA ILE A 138 8.25 10.07 4.14
C ILE A 138 9.51 10.51 3.40
N VAL A 139 9.55 10.25 2.09
CA VAL A 139 10.61 10.64 1.20
C VAL A 139 10.00 11.16 -0.09
N ARG A 140 10.48 12.31 -0.58
CA ARG A 140 10.13 12.86 -1.90
C ARG A 140 11.39 13.09 -2.71
N ASN A 141 11.48 12.48 -3.88
CA ASN A 141 12.62 12.63 -4.80
C ASN A 141 13.97 12.41 -4.09
N ASP A 142 14.13 11.33 -3.33
CA ASP A 142 15.29 10.99 -2.50
C ASP A 142 15.51 11.90 -1.28
N VAL A 143 14.69 12.92 -1.07
CA VAL A 143 14.81 13.83 0.08
C VAL A 143 13.88 13.36 1.20
N PRO A 144 14.43 12.97 2.37
CA PRO A 144 13.62 12.66 3.53
C PRO A 144 12.80 13.89 3.97
N GLU A 145 11.53 13.67 4.30
CA GLU A 145 10.72 14.71 4.92
C GLU A 145 11.34 15.08 6.27
N ARG A 146 11.47 16.34 6.53
CA ARG A 146 11.95 16.85 7.82
C ARG A 146 10.82 17.61 8.47
N GLU A 147 10.60 17.37 9.74
CA GLU A 147 9.72 18.22 10.53
C GLU A 147 10.30 19.65 10.46
N LEU A 148 9.66 20.49 9.67
CA LEU A 148 10.00 21.91 9.66
C LEU A 148 9.56 22.48 11.01
N LEU A 149 10.51 22.71 11.89
CA LEU A 149 10.35 23.66 13.00
C LEU A 149 10.25 25.06 12.37
N VAL A 150 9.12 25.32 11.71
CA VAL A 150 8.91 26.58 11.01
C VAL A 150 8.55 27.62 12.05
N SER A 151 9.40 28.62 12.17
CA SER A 151 9.02 29.85 12.91
C SER A 151 7.84 30.50 12.17
N ALA A 152 6.99 31.19 12.91
CA ALA A 152 5.79 31.85 12.33
C ALA A 152 6.13 32.87 11.21
N ALA A 153 7.40 33.25 11.06
CA ALA A 153 7.90 34.12 9.99
C ALA A 153 8.10 33.35 8.67
N ASP A 154 8.58 32.12 8.72
CA ASP A 154 8.85 31.27 7.53
C ASP A 154 7.54 30.76 6.91
N LEU A 155 6.49 30.61 7.72
CA LEU A 155 5.16 30.20 7.24
C LEU A 155 4.54 31.21 6.26
N LYS A 156 4.76 32.51 6.50
CA LYS A 156 4.24 33.57 5.61
C LYS A 156 4.94 33.59 4.25
N GLU A 157 6.22 33.31 4.21
CA GLU A 157 7.01 33.32 2.98
C GLU A 157 6.73 32.09 2.10
N ALA A 158 6.54 30.91 2.70
CA ALA A 158 6.18 29.68 2.02
C ALA A 158 4.77 29.70 1.39
N MET A 159 3.82 30.43 1.98
CA MET A 159 2.47 30.55 1.41
C MET A 159 2.44 31.35 0.09
N TYR A 160 3.40 32.21 -0.17
CA TYR A 160 3.48 32.99 -1.42
C TYR A 160 4.14 32.25 -2.60
N GLN A 161 4.93 31.21 -2.34
CA GLN A 161 5.62 30.44 -3.38
C GLN A 161 4.84 29.25 -3.96
N LYS A 162 3.75 28.80 -3.32
CA LYS A 162 3.03 27.55 -3.64
C LYS A 162 1.98 27.63 -4.75
N VAL A 163 1.96 28.72 -5.55
CA VAL A 163 0.92 28.91 -6.60
C VAL A 163 1.40 28.48 -8.01
N GLN A 164 2.63 28.00 -8.22
CA GLN A 164 3.16 27.86 -9.59
C GLN A 164 3.66 26.48 -10.03
N GLU A 165 3.45 25.40 -9.32
CA GLU A 165 3.86 24.09 -9.86
C GLU A 165 2.77 23.02 -9.70
N ASP A 166 1.78 23.05 -10.59
CA ASP A 166 0.94 21.89 -10.81
C ASP A 166 0.51 21.78 -12.26
N ARG A 167 0.83 20.67 -12.89
CA ARG A 167 0.18 19.91 -13.96
C ARG A 167 1.16 19.20 -14.87
N ARG A 168 1.39 17.92 -14.62
CA ARG A 168 1.92 17.01 -15.65
C ARG A 168 0.92 15.90 -15.94
N ALA A 169 0.61 15.73 -17.20
CA ALA A 169 -0.31 14.73 -17.74
C ALA A 169 0.30 13.31 -17.70
N PRO A 170 -0.53 12.25 -17.61
CA PRO A 170 -0.05 10.87 -17.56
C PRO A 170 0.46 10.40 -18.93
N GLN A 171 1.61 9.75 -18.93
CA GLN A 171 2.17 9.09 -20.13
C GLN A 171 1.76 7.61 -20.18
N THR A 172 1.31 7.22 -21.36
CA THR A 172 0.85 5.86 -21.69
C THR A 172 2.04 4.90 -21.79
N ILE A 173 2.00 3.79 -21.05
CA ILE A 173 3.06 2.78 -21.04
C ILE A 173 2.67 1.58 -21.94
N VAL A 174 3.61 1.19 -22.82
CA VAL A 174 3.49 0.04 -23.71
C VAL A 174 3.89 -1.23 -22.97
N LYS A 175 2.98 -2.22 -22.93
CA LYS A 175 3.20 -3.53 -22.29
C LYS A 175 4.19 -4.39 -23.10
N LYS A 176 5.25 -4.86 -22.46
CA LYS A 176 6.02 -6.06 -22.89
C LYS A 176 5.83 -7.17 -21.86
N LYS A 177 5.33 -8.31 -22.32
CA LYS A 177 5.29 -9.55 -21.53
C LYS A 177 6.72 -10.04 -21.27
N SER A 178 7.06 -10.28 -20.01
CA SER A 178 8.26 -11.04 -19.62
C SER A 178 7.85 -12.29 -18.84
N ASP A 179 8.46 -13.42 -19.15
CA ASP A 179 8.34 -14.69 -18.43
C ASP A 179 8.82 -14.47 -16.99
N SER A 180 7.88 -14.36 -16.07
CA SER A 180 8.18 -14.23 -14.65
C SER A 180 7.60 -15.41 -13.88
N ALA A 181 8.33 -15.86 -12.88
CA ALA A 181 7.90 -16.91 -11.95
C ALA A 181 6.69 -16.52 -11.05
N VAL A 182 5.97 -15.48 -11.41
CA VAL A 182 4.72 -15.08 -10.77
C VAL A 182 3.56 -15.75 -11.48
N LEU A 183 2.74 -16.45 -10.70
CA LEU A 183 1.49 -17.00 -11.20
C LEU A 183 0.42 -15.93 -11.11
N GLU A 184 -0.19 -15.58 -12.21
CA GLU A 184 -1.36 -14.69 -12.26
C GLU A 184 -2.64 -15.53 -12.31
N VAL A 185 -3.59 -15.19 -11.47
CA VAL A 185 -4.90 -15.84 -11.39
C VAL A 185 -5.99 -14.77 -11.43
N ASP A 186 -6.73 -14.75 -12.51
CA ASP A 186 -7.88 -13.89 -12.64
C ASP A 186 -9.09 -14.50 -11.89
N LEU A 187 -9.62 -13.75 -10.92
CA LEU A 187 -10.77 -14.14 -10.12
C LEU A 187 -12.07 -13.45 -10.57
N HIS A 188 -12.06 -12.70 -11.68
CA HIS A 188 -13.31 -12.16 -12.20
C HIS A 188 -14.26 -13.31 -12.54
N ILE A 189 -15.51 -13.17 -12.13
CA ILE A 189 -16.51 -14.27 -12.31
C ILE A 189 -16.69 -14.65 -13.77
N THR A 190 -16.55 -13.71 -14.68
CA THR A 190 -16.64 -13.92 -16.13
C THR A 190 -15.47 -14.73 -16.70
N GLU A 191 -14.33 -14.75 -16.02
CA GLU A 191 -13.18 -15.59 -16.38
C GLU A 191 -13.26 -16.98 -15.77
N LEU A 192 -14.04 -17.13 -14.70
CA LEU A 192 -14.21 -18.40 -14.00
C LEU A 192 -15.41 -19.22 -14.50
N LEU A 193 -16.43 -18.57 -15.05
CA LEU A 193 -17.69 -19.19 -15.49
C LEU A 193 -18.14 -18.63 -16.84
N ASP A 194 -18.47 -19.51 -17.78
CA ASP A 194 -19.02 -19.13 -19.09
C ASP A 194 -20.45 -18.53 -19.00
N ASN A 195 -21.17 -18.84 -17.92
CA ASN A 195 -22.55 -18.33 -17.70
C ASN A 195 -22.79 -18.07 -16.23
N THR A 196 -23.18 -16.84 -15.92
CA THR A 196 -23.51 -16.38 -14.57
C THR A 196 -25.04 -16.22 -14.32
N ASN A 197 -25.88 -16.58 -15.30
CA ASN A 197 -27.32 -16.43 -15.18
C ASN A 197 -27.90 -17.29 -14.05
N GLY A 198 -28.63 -16.64 -13.14
CA GLY A 198 -29.25 -17.31 -12.00
C GLY A 198 -28.41 -17.42 -10.75
N LEU A 199 -27.14 -16.96 -10.77
CA LEU A 199 -26.30 -16.88 -9.57
C LEU A 199 -26.57 -15.57 -8.82
N SER A 200 -26.70 -15.68 -7.49
CA SER A 200 -26.70 -14.48 -6.63
C SER A 200 -25.28 -13.93 -6.46
N ASN A 201 -25.15 -12.68 -6.03
CA ASN A 201 -23.85 -12.09 -5.71
C ASN A 201 -23.10 -12.89 -4.62
N ALA A 202 -23.82 -13.50 -3.69
CA ALA A 202 -23.25 -14.35 -2.66
C ALA A 202 -22.69 -15.67 -3.23
N ASP A 203 -23.40 -16.29 -4.19
CA ASP A 203 -22.92 -17.51 -4.86
C ASP A 203 -21.68 -17.22 -5.70
N MET A 204 -21.67 -16.10 -6.41
CA MET A 204 -20.51 -15.64 -7.20
C MET A 204 -19.28 -15.41 -6.32
N LEU A 205 -19.45 -14.73 -5.19
CA LEU A 205 -18.38 -14.50 -4.22
C LEU A 205 -17.85 -15.81 -3.66
N THR A 206 -18.73 -16.75 -3.32
CA THR A 206 -18.32 -18.07 -2.82
C THR A 206 -17.48 -18.81 -3.84
N TYR A 207 -17.92 -18.82 -5.10
CA TYR A 207 -17.16 -19.48 -6.18
C TYR A 207 -15.76 -18.87 -6.40
N GLN A 208 -15.68 -17.55 -6.36
CA GLN A 208 -14.39 -16.83 -6.47
C GLN A 208 -13.45 -17.16 -5.30
N LEU A 209 -13.98 -17.25 -4.07
CA LEU A 209 -13.20 -17.64 -2.90
C LEU A 209 -12.79 -19.13 -2.93
N ASP A 210 -13.66 -20.02 -3.42
CA ASP A 210 -13.31 -21.43 -3.58
C ASP A 210 -12.14 -21.59 -4.56
N LYS A 211 -12.13 -20.81 -5.63
CA LYS A 211 -11.01 -20.77 -6.58
C LYS A 211 -9.73 -20.23 -5.95
N PHE A 212 -9.83 -19.18 -5.16
CA PHE A 212 -8.70 -18.65 -4.38
C PHE A 212 -8.13 -19.72 -3.44
N HIS A 213 -8.96 -20.43 -2.70
CA HIS A 213 -8.53 -21.51 -1.80
C HIS A 213 -7.92 -22.70 -2.56
N GLU A 214 -8.50 -23.11 -3.69
CA GLU A 214 -7.97 -24.17 -4.57
C GLU A 214 -6.53 -23.86 -4.97
N ILE A 215 -6.30 -22.65 -5.47
CA ILE A 215 -4.96 -22.23 -5.93
C ILE A 215 -3.96 -22.18 -4.77
N LEU A 216 -4.31 -21.60 -3.64
CA LEU A 216 -3.43 -21.59 -2.47
C LEU A 216 -3.11 -23.00 -1.98
N GLY A 217 -4.09 -23.89 -1.98
CA GLY A 217 -3.90 -25.31 -1.62
C GLY A 217 -2.96 -26.02 -2.58
N LYS A 218 -3.11 -25.79 -3.89
CA LYS A 218 -2.26 -26.37 -4.93
C LYS A 218 -0.79 -25.97 -4.79
N TYR A 219 -0.54 -24.72 -4.41
CA TYR A 219 0.82 -24.19 -4.29
C TYR A 219 1.36 -24.17 -2.86
N ALA A 220 0.65 -24.73 -1.88
CA ALA A 220 1.02 -24.70 -0.47
C ALA A 220 2.44 -25.21 -0.17
N ASN A 221 2.94 -26.14 -0.97
CA ASN A 221 4.28 -26.73 -0.83
C ASN A 221 5.38 -26.00 -1.65
N HIS A 222 5.03 -24.98 -2.41
CA HIS A 222 5.96 -24.23 -3.26
C HIS A 222 6.44 -22.97 -2.54
N LYS A 223 7.32 -23.13 -1.56
CA LYS A 223 7.84 -21.99 -0.77
C LYS A 223 8.50 -20.94 -1.66
N GLY A 224 8.18 -19.69 -1.42
CA GLY A 224 8.68 -18.56 -2.20
C GLY A 224 7.88 -18.26 -3.47
N GLN A 225 6.90 -19.14 -3.85
CA GLN A 225 6.02 -18.87 -4.97
C GLN A 225 5.20 -17.62 -4.73
N LYS A 226 5.20 -16.71 -5.69
CA LYS A 226 4.34 -15.54 -5.73
C LYS A 226 3.14 -15.81 -6.61
N ILE A 227 1.96 -15.46 -6.12
CA ILE A 227 0.69 -15.60 -6.80
C ILE A 227 -0.02 -14.25 -6.75
N VAL A 228 -0.35 -13.69 -7.90
CA VAL A 228 -1.15 -12.47 -8.01
C VAL A 228 -2.58 -12.88 -8.31
N PHE A 229 -3.48 -12.53 -7.41
CA PHE A 229 -4.91 -12.71 -7.55
C PHE A 229 -5.55 -11.42 -8.04
N ILE A 230 -6.05 -11.42 -9.26
CA ILE A 230 -6.73 -10.28 -9.87
C ILE A 230 -8.21 -10.38 -9.52
N HIS A 231 -8.71 -9.46 -8.70
CA HIS A 231 -10.09 -9.43 -8.22
C HIS A 231 -10.90 -8.26 -8.78
N GLY A 232 -10.22 -7.40 -9.56
CA GLY A 232 -10.83 -6.21 -10.12
C GLY A 232 -11.08 -5.10 -9.08
N LYS A 233 -11.55 -3.97 -9.59
CA LYS A 233 -11.88 -2.81 -8.75
C LYS A 233 -13.21 -3.01 -8.05
N GLY A 234 -14.31 -3.11 -8.75
CA GLY A 234 -15.66 -3.33 -8.25
C GLY A 234 -15.98 -2.61 -6.93
N ASP A 235 -16.96 -3.12 -6.18
CA ASP A 235 -17.32 -2.60 -4.85
C ASP A 235 -16.36 -3.04 -3.72
N GLY A 236 -15.23 -3.66 -4.07
CA GLY A 236 -14.22 -4.14 -3.12
C GLY A 236 -14.65 -5.34 -2.28
N VAL A 237 -15.79 -5.95 -2.53
CA VAL A 237 -16.34 -7.07 -1.74
C VAL A 237 -15.42 -8.28 -1.81
N LEU A 238 -14.97 -8.68 -3.00
CA LEU A 238 -14.07 -9.82 -3.18
C LEU A 238 -12.70 -9.54 -2.55
N ARG A 239 -12.15 -8.33 -2.73
CA ARG A 239 -10.90 -7.91 -2.10
C ARG A 239 -10.95 -8.05 -0.58
N LYS A 240 -11.98 -7.46 0.07
CA LYS A 240 -12.17 -7.56 1.53
C LYS A 240 -12.32 -9.00 2.00
N ALA A 241 -13.01 -9.84 1.22
CA ALA A 241 -13.15 -11.26 1.54
C ALA A 241 -11.80 -12.01 1.46
N ILE A 242 -11.00 -11.78 0.42
CA ILE A 242 -9.64 -12.34 0.28
C ILE A 242 -8.74 -11.89 1.43
N GLU A 243 -8.73 -10.60 1.77
CA GLU A 243 -7.94 -10.08 2.88
C GLU A 243 -8.34 -10.72 4.21
N LYS A 244 -9.65 -10.90 4.46
CA LYS A 244 -10.15 -11.59 5.64
C LYS A 244 -9.65 -13.04 5.71
N GLU A 245 -9.68 -13.78 4.60
CA GLU A 245 -9.16 -15.15 4.54
C GLU A 245 -7.64 -15.19 4.81
N LEU A 246 -6.89 -14.26 4.24
CA LEU A 246 -5.45 -14.14 4.49
C LEU A 246 -5.13 -13.79 5.94
N LYS A 247 -5.87 -12.86 6.55
CA LYS A 247 -5.71 -12.46 7.96
C LYS A 247 -6.12 -13.57 8.96
N THR A 248 -7.05 -14.44 8.59
CA THR A 248 -7.61 -15.45 9.53
C THR A 248 -7.09 -16.86 9.28
N ARG A 249 -7.17 -17.36 8.04
CA ARG A 249 -6.90 -18.74 7.68
C ARG A 249 -5.48 -18.98 7.17
N TYR A 250 -4.90 -18.00 6.50
CA TYR A 250 -3.58 -18.09 5.86
C TYR A 250 -2.54 -17.14 6.47
N LYS A 251 -2.57 -16.95 7.78
CA LYS A 251 -1.67 -16.07 8.54
C LYS A 251 -0.18 -16.33 8.32
N GLN A 252 0.18 -17.52 7.88
CA GLN A 252 1.56 -17.89 7.57
C GLN A 252 2.06 -17.30 6.26
N TYR A 253 1.18 -16.94 5.34
CA TYR A 253 1.58 -16.37 4.05
C TYR A 253 1.76 -14.87 4.17
N TYR A 254 2.74 -14.37 3.43
CA TYR A 254 2.92 -12.93 3.27
C TYR A 254 2.04 -12.45 2.11
N TYR A 255 1.35 -11.35 2.27
CA TYR A 255 0.57 -10.75 1.20
C TYR A 255 0.71 -9.23 1.20
N GLN A 256 0.56 -8.65 0.05
CA GLN A 256 0.53 -7.21 -0.20
C GLN A 256 -0.30 -6.92 -1.45
N ASP A 257 -0.64 -5.67 -1.70
CA ASP A 257 -1.20 -5.31 -2.99
C ASP A 257 -0.18 -5.60 -4.10
N ALA A 258 -0.65 -6.07 -5.24
CA ALA A 258 0.19 -6.22 -6.42
C ALA A 258 0.59 -4.83 -6.95
N SER A 259 1.55 -4.79 -7.90
CA SER A 259 2.00 -3.53 -8.47
C SER A 259 0.83 -2.70 -8.98
N PHE A 260 0.59 -1.54 -8.35
CA PHE A 260 -0.51 -0.66 -8.74
C PHE A 260 -0.30 -0.07 -10.16
N ARG A 261 0.92 -0.09 -10.67
CA ARG A 261 1.24 0.34 -12.05
C ARG A 261 0.88 -0.71 -13.08
N GLU A 262 0.91 -2.00 -12.72
CA GLU A 262 0.58 -3.13 -13.62
C GLU A 262 -0.90 -3.50 -13.53
N TYR A 263 -1.43 -3.58 -12.31
CA TYR A 263 -2.77 -4.14 -12.03
C TYR A 263 -3.76 -3.07 -11.53
N GLY A 264 -3.31 -1.82 -11.37
CA GLY A 264 -4.10 -0.80 -10.69
C GLY A 264 -4.38 -1.22 -9.23
N PHE A 265 -5.60 -0.97 -8.76
CA PHE A 265 -6.01 -1.33 -7.39
C PHE A 265 -6.72 -2.69 -7.32
N GLY A 266 -6.70 -3.46 -8.40
CA GLY A 266 -7.53 -4.64 -8.58
C GLY A 266 -6.81 -5.97 -8.33
N ALA A 267 -5.66 -6.03 -7.66
CA ALA A 267 -4.94 -7.28 -7.47
C ALA A 267 -4.18 -7.36 -6.14
N THR A 268 -4.15 -8.56 -5.58
CA THR A 268 -3.41 -8.89 -4.35
C THR A 268 -2.35 -9.95 -4.64
N MET A 269 -1.11 -9.68 -4.24
CA MET A 269 -0.02 -10.63 -4.36
C MET A 269 0.17 -11.39 -3.05
N VAL A 270 0.21 -12.72 -3.13
CA VAL A 270 0.45 -13.63 -2.01
C VAL A 270 1.77 -14.38 -2.24
N THR A 271 2.61 -14.45 -1.22
CA THR A 271 3.86 -15.23 -1.23
C THR A 271 3.73 -16.44 -0.30
N ILE A 272 3.89 -17.63 -0.83
CA ILE A 272 3.84 -18.89 -0.09
C ILE A 272 5.10 -19.01 0.79
N LYS A 273 4.94 -19.31 2.07
CA LYS A 273 6.06 -19.48 3.04
C LYS A 273 6.33 -20.93 3.36
#